data_1f7089a4295f7f2a196652d3fdd58baa
#
_entry.id   1f7089a4295f7f2a196652d3fdd58baa
#
_cell.length_a   1.000
_cell.length_b   1.000
_cell.length_c   1.000
_cell.angle_alpha   90.00
_cell.angle_beta   90.00
_cell.angle_gamma   90.00
#
_symmetry.space_group_name_H-M   'P 1'
#
loop_
_entity.id
_entity.type
_entity.pdbx_description
1 polymer ?
#
loop_
_entity_poly.entity_id
_entity_poly.type
_entity_poly.pdbx_seq_one_letter_code
_entity_poly.pdbx_strand_id
1 'polypeptide(L)'
;MKKVLSLTLILLLLVGCAPRPAQTEFVQLTDPPATDAPTEAPVDTSLVLLTEAPQQETPAPTEPPKPTEAPTPASTACPVQYGEDYDDRDRVALYLHLFGELPPHFITKKEAQKLGWDGGEVEYYRTGAAIGGDYFGNYEGLLPKKKGRSYYECDIGTVGKKSRGAKRIIWSNDGLIYYTDDHYESFTVLWFTEDYEMKEAEVK
;
A
#
# COMPACT_ATOMS: atom_id res chain seq x y z
N MET A 1 -51.67 46.44 15.62
CA MET A 1 -52.48 47.06 14.59
C MET A 1 -51.62 47.39 13.40
N LYS A 2 -52.04 46.96 12.23
CA LYS A 2 -51.56 47.24 10.87
C LYS A 2 -50.10 46.81 10.53
N LYS A 3 -50.02 45.66 9.91
CA LYS A 3 -48.89 45.08 9.11
C LYS A 3 -48.73 45.91 7.85
N VAL A 4 -47.47 46.30 7.52
CA VAL A 4 -47.12 46.81 6.19
C VAL A 4 -46.16 45.80 5.57
N LEU A 5 -46.63 45.16 4.52
CA LEU A 5 -45.92 44.21 3.69
C LEU A 5 -45.17 44.99 2.61
N SER A 6 -43.84 44.99 2.64
CA SER A 6 -43.03 45.60 1.58
C SER A 6 -42.53 44.48 0.66
N LEU A 7 -43.08 44.48 -0.54
CA LEU A 7 -42.74 43.58 -1.65
C LEU A 7 -41.64 44.23 -2.48
N THR A 8 -40.40 43.74 -2.32
CA THR A 8 -39.28 44.20 -3.16
C THR A 8 -39.10 43.20 -4.33
N LEU A 9 -39.42 43.68 -5.53
CA LEU A 9 -39.25 43.00 -6.80
C LEU A 9 -37.76 43.02 -7.18
N ILE A 10 -37.09 41.85 -7.17
CA ILE A 10 -35.72 41.70 -7.68
C ILE A 10 -35.80 41.23 -9.10
N LEU A 11 -35.38 42.08 -10.02
CA LEU A 11 -35.26 41.82 -11.48
C LEU A 11 -34.02 40.98 -11.74
N LEU A 12 -34.22 39.74 -12.14
CA LEU A 12 -33.16 38.81 -12.56
C LEU A 12 -32.70 39.15 -14.00
N LEU A 13 -31.51 39.71 -14.11
CA LEU A 13 -30.82 39.80 -15.42
C LEU A 13 -30.12 38.46 -15.70
N LEU A 14 -30.70 37.70 -16.62
CA LEU A 14 -30.08 36.52 -17.23
C LEU A 14 -29.01 36.97 -18.25
N VAL A 15 -27.73 36.90 -17.83
CA VAL A 15 -26.61 36.96 -18.78
C VAL A 15 -26.32 35.53 -19.19
N GLY A 16 -26.68 35.17 -20.41
CA GLY A 16 -26.39 33.90 -21.02
C GLY A 16 -24.88 33.76 -21.27
N CYS A 17 -24.24 32.79 -20.64
CA CYS A 17 -22.93 32.30 -21.02
C CYS A 17 -23.11 31.03 -21.84
N ALA A 18 -22.85 31.11 -23.15
CA ALA A 18 -22.81 29.98 -24.04
C ALA A 18 -21.58 29.12 -23.76
N PRO A 19 -21.67 27.78 -23.78
CA PRO A 19 -20.51 26.91 -23.61
C PRO A 19 -19.66 26.93 -24.89
N ARG A 20 -18.36 27.18 -24.71
CA ARG A 20 -17.35 27.11 -25.78
C ARG A 20 -17.05 25.62 -26.04
N PRO A 21 -17.01 25.14 -27.30
CA PRO A 21 -16.65 23.77 -27.58
C PRO A 21 -15.16 23.54 -27.28
N ALA A 22 -14.87 22.49 -26.51
CA ALA A 22 -13.53 21.99 -26.29
C ALA A 22 -12.98 21.42 -27.61
N GLN A 23 -11.89 21.96 -28.08
CA GLN A 23 -11.08 21.37 -29.13
C GLN A 23 -10.22 20.29 -28.50
N THR A 24 -10.51 19.03 -28.83
CA THR A 24 -9.65 17.90 -28.57
C THR A 24 -8.54 17.88 -29.60
N GLU A 25 -7.38 18.38 -29.23
CA GLU A 25 -6.16 18.18 -30.00
C GLU A 25 -5.61 16.79 -29.67
N PHE A 26 -5.71 15.87 -30.60
CA PHE A 26 -5.09 14.56 -30.56
C PHE A 26 -3.58 14.75 -30.79
N VAL A 27 -2.79 14.68 -29.74
CA VAL A 27 -1.34 14.52 -29.85
C VAL A 27 -1.06 13.04 -30.06
N GLN A 28 -0.68 12.66 -31.27
CA GLN A 28 -0.10 11.35 -31.57
C GLN A 28 1.28 11.27 -30.89
N LEU A 29 1.41 10.42 -29.87
CA LEU A 29 2.72 9.97 -29.41
C LEU A 29 3.27 8.99 -30.46
N THR A 30 4.34 9.39 -31.11
CA THR A 30 5.20 8.49 -31.91
C THR A 30 6.09 7.70 -30.97
N ASP A 31 6.10 6.37 -31.14
CA ASP A 31 6.99 5.46 -30.43
C ASP A 31 8.47 5.78 -30.72
N PRO A 32 9.35 5.69 -29.70
CA PRO A 32 10.80 5.75 -29.93
C PRO A 32 11.30 4.42 -30.54
N PRO A 33 12.31 4.46 -31.41
CA PRO A 33 12.84 3.27 -32.07
C PRO A 33 13.59 2.37 -31.09
N ALA A 34 13.43 1.07 -31.29
CA ALA A 34 14.16 0.01 -30.60
C ALA A 34 15.67 0.15 -30.87
N THR A 35 16.47 0.15 -29.82
CA THR A 35 17.93 0.09 -29.90
C THR A 35 18.39 -1.33 -29.67
N ASP A 36 19.16 -1.81 -30.63
CA ASP A 36 19.75 -3.14 -30.74
C ASP A 36 20.60 -3.54 -29.52
N ALA A 37 20.50 -4.80 -29.16
CA ALA A 37 21.36 -5.47 -28.20
C ALA A 37 22.76 -5.75 -28.80
N PRO A 38 23.84 -5.62 -28.02
CA PRO A 38 25.14 -6.14 -28.45
C PRO A 38 25.25 -7.62 -28.13
N THR A 39 25.66 -8.34 -29.17
CA THR A 39 26.10 -9.72 -29.24
C THR A 39 27.23 -10.05 -28.27
N GLU A 40 27.03 -11.14 -27.54
CA GLU A 40 28.11 -11.80 -26.79
C GLU A 40 29.17 -12.42 -27.70
N ALA A 41 30.41 -12.39 -27.24
CA ALA A 41 31.45 -13.28 -27.71
C ALA A 41 32.04 -14.06 -26.51
N PRO A 42 32.34 -15.35 -26.71
CA PRO A 42 32.71 -16.25 -25.62
C PRO A 42 34.19 -16.19 -25.28
N VAL A 43 34.52 -16.32 -24.01
CA VAL A 43 35.89 -16.57 -23.56
C VAL A 43 35.99 -17.97 -22.95
N ASP A 44 36.86 -18.68 -23.59
CA ASP A 44 37.28 -20.06 -23.35
C ASP A 44 38.19 -20.16 -22.10
N THR A 45 37.94 -21.21 -21.36
CA THR A 45 38.83 -22.25 -20.81
C THR A 45 40.14 -21.85 -20.12
N SER A 46 40.36 -22.36 -18.94
CA SER A 46 41.38 -23.39 -18.71
C SER A 46 41.31 -24.03 -17.33
N LEU A 47 41.27 -25.34 -17.34
CA LEU A 47 41.51 -26.26 -16.25
C LEU A 47 42.82 -25.96 -15.51
N VAL A 48 42.76 -25.97 -14.18
CA VAL A 48 43.84 -26.50 -13.36
C VAL A 48 43.29 -27.43 -12.30
N LEU A 49 43.58 -28.69 -12.51
CA LEU A 49 43.36 -29.79 -11.61
C LEU A 49 44.48 -29.73 -10.52
N LEU A 50 44.11 -29.56 -9.27
CA LEU A 50 44.95 -29.91 -8.13
C LEU A 50 44.16 -30.75 -7.16
N THR A 51 44.52 -32.01 -7.17
CA THR A 51 44.16 -33.07 -6.24
C THR A 51 44.81 -32.76 -4.88
N GLU A 52 44.01 -32.62 -3.82
CA GLU A 52 44.52 -32.73 -2.47
C GLU A 52 43.64 -33.67 -1.65
N ALA A 53 44.31 -34.59 -0.95
CA ALA A 53 43.75 -35.74 -0.25
C ALA A 53 42.94 -35.34 0.99
N PRO A 54 42.00 -36.18 1.46
CA PRO A 54 41.13 -35.88 2.59
C PRO A 54 41.90 -36.01 3.92
N GLN A 55 41.94 -34.94 4.69
CA GLN A 55 42.27 -34.99 6.11
C GLN A 55 41.01 -35.36 6.90
N GLN A 56 41.14 -36.48 7.59
CA GLN A 56 40.14 -37.04 8.48
C GLN A 56 40.15 -36.22 9.79
N GLU A 57 39.18 -35.30 9.97
CA GLU A 57 38.95 -34.60 11.21
C GLU A 57 38.17 -35.47 12.19
N THR A 58 38.75 -35.64 13.37
CA THR A 58 38.17 -36.29 14.53
C THR A 58 36.97 -35.51 15.04
N PRO A 59 35.80 -36.13 15.32
CA PRO A 59 34.63 -35.40 15.83
C PRO A 59 34.90 -34.87 17.25
N ALA A 60 34.72 -33.57 17.43
CA ALA A 60 34.70 -32.91 18.74
C ALA A 60 33.50 -33.40 19.56
N PRO A 61 33.60 -33.38 20.91
CA PRO A 61 32.50 -33.81 21.78
C PRO A 61 31.25 -32.96 21.61
N THR A 62 30.14 -33.63 21.34
CA THR A 62 28.80 -32.98 21.24
C THR A 62 28.44 -32.40 22.61
N GLU A 63 28.28 -31.09 22.67
CA GLU A 63 27.67 -30.40 23.80
C GLU A 63 26.24 -30.93 24.08
N PRO A 64 25.83 -31.11 25.34
CA PRO A 64 24.47 -31.53 25.65
C PRO A 64 23.46 -30.47 25.15
N PRO A 65 22.27 -30.86 24.64
CA PRO A 65 21.28 -29.94 24.12
C PRO A 65 20.87 -28.97 25.24
N LYS A 66 20.99 -27.66 24.91
CA LYS A 66 20.44 -26.58 25.74
C LYS A 66 18.95 -26.87 25.97
N PRO A 67 18.43 -26.73 27.19
CA PRO A 67 17.02 -26.93 27.45
C PRO A 67 16.20 -26.05 26.52
N THR A 68 15.34 -26.66 25.71
CA THR A 68 14.33 -25.96 24.93
C THR A 68 13.43 -25.24 25.93
N GLU A 69 13.50 -23.93 25.98
CA GLU A 69 12.55 -23.12 26.74
C GLU A 69 11.14 -23.50 26.30
N ALA A 70 10.31 -23.88 27.27
CA ALA A 70 8.89 -24.10 27.02
C ALA A 70 8.29 -22.83 26.38
N PRO A 71 7.34 -22.95 25.42
CA PRO A 71 6.73 -21.80 24.83
C PRO A 71 6.11 -20.95 25.95
N THR A 72 6.62 -19.73 26.09
CA THR A 72 6.01 -18.71 26.96
C THR A 72 4.57 -18.54 26.49
N PRO A 73 3.55 -18.61 27.39
CA PRO A 73 2.18 -18.37 26.98
C PRO A 73 2.10 -17.01 26.29
N ALA A 74 1.55 -17.00 25.06
CA ALA A 74 1.41 -15.81 24.26
C ALA A 74 0.75 -14.71 25.09
N SER A 75 1.39 -13.56 25.18
CA SER A 75 0.85 -12.39 25.86
C SER A 75 -0.46 -12.02 25.17
N THR A 76 -1.57 -12.03 25.89
CA THR A 76 -2.90 -11.59 25.46
C THR A 76 -2.97 -10.07 25.27
N ALA A 77 -1.84 -9.37 25.32
CA ALA A 77 -1.77 -7.93 25.12
C ALA A 77 -1.96 -7.61 23.64
N CYS A 78 -2.87 -6.68 23.34
CA CYS A 78 -3.09 -6.20 21.97
C CYS A 78 -1.78 -5.66 21.38
N PRO A 79 -1.33 -6.14 20.20
CA PRO A 79 -0.05 -5.75 19.60
C PRO A 79 -0.06 -4.34 18.97
N VAL A 80 -1.21 -3.65 18.95
CA VAL A 80 -1.33 -2.27 18.47
C VAL A 80 -2.06 -1.39 19.49
N GLN A 81 -1.74 -0.10 19.51
CA GLN A 81 -2.37 0.91 20.36
C GLN A 81 -2.92 2.04 19.51
N TYR A 82 -4.06 2.58 19.90
CA TYR A 82 -4.67 3.73 19.20
C TYR A 82 -3.75 4.96 19.27
N GLY A 83 -3.57 5.61 18.13
CA GLY A 83 -2.76 6.82 18.02
C GLY A 83 -1.26 6.57 17.78
N GLU A 84 -0.80 5.32 17.80
CA GLU A 84 0.58 4.96 17.46
C GLU A 84 0.75 4.69 15.97
N ASP A 85 1.97 4.91 15.47
CA ASP A 85 2.32 4.74 14.05
C ASP A 85 2.82 3.32 13.76
N TYR A 86 2.33 2.72 12.68
CA TYR A 86 2.70 1.39 12.21
C TYR A 86 2.79 1.39 10.67
N ASP A 87 3.85 0.83 10.10
CA ASP A 87 4.09 0.77 8.64
C ASP A 87 4.19 -0.67 8.09
N ASP A 88 4.12 -1.67 8.93
CA ASP A 88 4.09 -3.08 8.49
C ASP A 88 2.66 -3.59 8.28
N ARG A 89 2.54 -4.59 7.39
CA ARG A 89 1.28 -5.20 6.98
C ARG A 89 0.39 -5.60 8.16
N ASP A 90 0.96 -6.32 9.11
CA ASP A 90 0.19 -7.02 10.13
C ASP A 90 -0.40 -6.05 11.15
N ARG A 91 0.41 -5.08 11.60
CA ARG A 91 -0.05 -4.07 12.56
C ARG A 91 -0.97 -3.04 11.93
N VAL A 92 -0.73 -2.62 10.67
CA VAL A 92 -1.64 -1.71 9.96
C VAL A 92 -2.99 -2.38 9.70
N ALA A 93 -2.99 -3.66 9.28
CA ALA A 93 -4.23 -4.41 9.09
C ALA A 93 -5.01 -4.58 10.42
N LEU A 94 -4.31 -4.92 11.51
CA LEU A 94 -4.93 -5.03 12.83
C LEU A 94 -5.46 -3.68 13.33
N TYR A 95 -4.71 -2.59 13.11
CA TYR A 95 -5.15 -1.24 13.47
C TYR A 95 -6.45 -0.86 12.75
N LEU A 96 -6.55 -1.11 11.43
CA LEU A 96 -7.76 -0.94 10.64
C LEU A 96 -8.92 -1.81 11.16
N HIS A 97 -8.63 -3.07 11.52
CA HIS A 97 -9.64 -3.98 12.06
C HIS A 97 -10.24 -3.47 13.38
N LEU A 98 -9.40 -2.96 14.27
CA LEU A 98 -9.82 -2.53 15.61
C LEU A 98 -10.44 -1.13 15.63
N PHE A 99 -9.90 -0.20 14.86
CA PHE A 99 -10.23 1.23 14.96
C PHE A 99 -10.98 1.77 13.73
N GLY A 100 -10.98 1.05 12.61
CA GLY A 100 -11.68 1.47 11.38
C GLY A 100 -11.00 2.62 10.64
N GLU A 101 -9.82 3.05 11.06
CA GLU A 101 -9.05 4.14 10.46
C GLU A 101 -7.56 3.78 10.40
N LEU A 102 -6.78 4.53 9.63
CA LEU A 102 -5.34 4.35 9.50
C LEU A 102 -4.58 4.95 10.70
N PRO A 103 -3.37 4.42 11.02
CA PRO A 103 -2.41 5.09 11.90
C PRO A 103 -2.18 6.57 11.50
N PRO A 104 -1.86 7.46 12.47
CA PRO A 104 -1.86 8.92 12.25
C PRO A 104 -0.83 9.44 11.24
N HIS A 105 0.25 8.68 10.98
CA HIS A 105 1.28 9.08 10.03
C HIS A 105 0.86 8.96 8.56
N PHE A 106 -0.21 8.23 8.27
CA PHE A 106 -0.73 8.16 6.90
C PHE A 106 -1.34 9.50 6.47
N ILE A 107 -1.05 9.90 5.22
CA ILE A 107 -1.64 11.06 4.56
C ILE A 107 -2.11 10.70 3.17
N THR A 108 -3.20 11.33 2.73
CA THR A 108 -3.71 11.15 1.38
C THR A 108 -2.76 11.74 0.33
N LYS A 109 -2.83 11.24 -0.91
CA LYS A 109 -2.11 11.81 -2.06
C LYS A 109 -2.37 13.33 -2.19
N LYS A 110 -3.62 13.75 -1.94
CA LYS A 110 -4.00 15.17 -1.98
C LYS A 110 -3.31 16.01 -0.90
N GLU A 111 -3.14 15.46 0.30
CA GLU A 111 -2.41 16.14 1.39
C GLU A 111 -0.93 16.19 1.10
N ALA A 112 -0.33 15.09 0.62
CA ALA A 112 1.07 15.06 0.19
C ALA A 112 1.35 16.08 -0.93
N GLN A 113 0.46 16.18 -1.92
CA GLN A 113 0.57 17.17 -3.00
C GLN A 113 0.56 18.62 -2.50
N LYS A 114 -0.19 18.96 -1.44
CA LYS A 114 -0.14 20.28 -0.81
C LYS A 114 1.22 20.61 -0.19
N LEU A 115 2.01 19.57 0.14
CA LEU A 115 3.39 19.72 0.62
C LEU A 115 4.41 19.78 -0.52
N GLY A 116 3.97 19.67 -1.78
CA GLY A 116 4.81 19.68 -2.97
C GLY A 116 5.16 18.29 -3.51
N TRP A 117 4.59 17.22 -2.95
CA TRP A 117 4.81 15.86 -3.42
C TRP A 117 4.19 15.64 -4.81
N ASP A 118 4.95 15.08 -5.74
CA ASP A 118 4.54 14.79 -7.12
C ASP A 118 4.67 13.30 -7.49
N GLY A 119 5.00 12.45 -6.51
CA GLY A 119 5.18 11.02 -6.66
C GLY A 119 6.41 10.49 -5.91
N GLY A 120 6.60 9.17 -5.91
CA GLY A 120 7.72 8.52 -5.23
C GLY A 120 7.62 8.57 -3.70
N GLU A 121 8.75 8.76 -3.02
CA GLU A 121 8.80 8.83 -1.56
C GLU A 121 8.08 10.06 -1.01
N VAL A 122 7.38 9.89 0.11
CA VAL A 122 6.72 11.00 0.82
C VAL A 122 7.55 11.50 2.00
N GLU A 123 8.50 10.71 2.45
CA GLU A 123 9.39 10.99 3.59
C GLU A 123 10.09 12.34 3.50
N TYR A 124 10.51 12.75 2.28
CA TYR A 124 11.15 14.04 2.04
C TYR A 124 10.25 15.23 2.36
N TYR A 125 8.95 15.08 2.17
CA TYR A 125 7.95 16.15 2.35
C TYR A 125 7.36 16.15 3.76
N ARG A 126 7.26 14.99 4.38
CA ARG A 126 6.82 14.81 5.77
C ARG A 126 7.51 13.57 6.36
N THR A 127 8.44 13.82 7.27
CA THR A 127 9.19 12.76 7.96
C THR A 127 8.25 11.78 8.69
N GLY A 128 8.50 10.50 8.52
CA GLY A 128 7.71 9.41 9.07
C GLY A 128 6.37 9.17 8.38
N ALA A 129 6.01 9.94 7.33
CA ALA A 129 4.74 9.76 6.66
C ALA A 129 4.73 8.61 5.66
N ALA A 130 3.55 8.02 5.47
CA ALA A 130 3.22 7.11 4.39
C ALA A 130 1.96 7.58 3.64
N ILE A 131 1.81 7.16 2.37
CA ILE A 131 0.60 7.49 1.59
C ILE A 131 -0.51 6.51 1.93
N GLY A 132 -1.70 7.04 2.27
CA GLY A 132 -2.87 6.23 2.54
C GLY A 132 -4.15 7.03 2.75
N GLY A 133 -5.30 6.33 2.70
CA GLY A 133 -6.63 6.93 2.85
C GLY A 133 -7.29 7.35 1.55
N ASP A 134 -6.64 7.17 0.41
CA ASP A 134 -7.23 7.47 -0.90
C ASP A 134 -8.24 6.39 -1.31
N TYR A 135 -9.25 6.81 -2.08
CA TYR A 135 -10.25 5.91 -2.65
C TYR A 135 -9.61 4.93 -3.65
N PHE A 136 -9.94 3.64 -3.52
CA PHE A 136 -9.56 2.59 -4.45
C PHE A 136 -10.75 2.19 -5.32
N GLY A 137 -10.62 2.36 -6.64
CA GLY A 137 -11.74 2.23 -7.58
C GLY A 137 -12.20 0.80 -7.87
N ASN A 138 -11.38 -0.23 -7.60
CA ASN A 138 -11.64 -1.64 -7.94
C ASN A 138 -12.19 -1.79 -9.38
N TYR A 139 -11.56 -1.12 -10.35
CA TYR A 139 -12.06 -1.06 -11.73
C TYR A 139 -11.99 -2.41 -12.43
N GLU A 140 -10.95 -3.19 -12.16
CA GLU A 140 -10.75 -4.56 -12.64
C GLU A 140 -11.77 -5.54 -12.04
N GLY A 141 -12.40 -5.16 -10.91
CA GLY A 141 -13.43 -5.96 -10.26
C GLY A 141 -12.89 -7.19 -9.53
N LEU A 142 -11.60 -7.20 -9.19
CA LEU A 142 -10.95 -8.31 -8.47
C LEU A 142 -11.46 -8.45 -7.03
N LEU A 143 -11.91 -7.35 -6.41
CA LEU A 143 -12.53 -7.38 -5.08
C LEU A 143 -14.06 -7.41 -5.15
N PRO A 144 -14.74 -8.05 -4.17
CA PRO A 144 -16.19 -8.25 -4.19
C PRO A 144 -16.97 -6.93 -4.22
N LYS A 145 -17.86 -6.77 -5.20
CA LYS A 145 -18.74 -5.59 -5.33
C LYS A 145 -20.01 -5.77 -4.50
N LYS A 146 -20.44 -4.69 -3.80
CA LYS A 146 -21.68 -4.65 -3.04
C LYS A 146 -22.22 -3.21 -3.04
N LYS A 147 -23.53 -3.05 -3.10
CA LYS A 147 -24.17 -1.72 -3.03
C LYS A 147 -23.76 -1.01 -1.74
N GLY A 148 -23.23 0.21 -1.85
CA GLY A 148 -22.76 1.01 -0.72
C GLY A 148 -21.36 0.69 -0.22
N ARG A 149 -20.68 -0.32 -0.78
CA ARG A 149 -19.28 -0.59 -0.45
C ARG A 149 -18.37 0.36 -1.21
N SER A 150 -17.44 0.95 -0.47
CA SER A 150 -16.33 1.74 -0.99
C SER A 150 -15.03 1.13 -0.48
N TYR A 151 -14.00 1.19 -1.30
CA TYR A 151 -12.67 0.73 -0.95
C TYR A 151 -11.71 1.90 -0.84
N TYR A 152 -10.72 1.76 0.03
CA TYR A 152 -9.63 2.70 0.27
C TYR A 152 -8.31 1.95 0.26
N GLU A 153 -7.21 2.64 0.04
CA GLU A 153 -5.88 2.04 -0.04
C GLU A 153 -4.86 2.77 0.83
N CYS A 154 -3.83 2.04 1.26
CA CYS A 154 -2.61 2.61 1.82
C CYS A 154 -1.37 1.82 1.39
N ASP A 155 -0.24 2.51 1.36
CA ASP A 155 1.07 1.94 1.11
C ASP A 155 1.58 1.20 2.35
N ILE A 156 2.35 0.13 2.17
CA ILE A 156 2.92 -0.66 3.26
C ILE A 156 4.43 -0.76 3.14
N GLY A 157 5.14 -0.54 4.25
CA GLY A 157 6.58 -0.64 4.36
C GLY A 157 7.32 0.47 3.59
N THR A 158 6.78 1.68 3.56
CA THR A 158 7.30 2.79 2.76
C THR A 158 8.03 3.87 3.56
N VAL A 159 7.85 3.92 4.88
CA VAL A 159 8.55 4.86 5.76
C VAL A 159 10.06 4.66 5.65
N GLY A 160 10.80 5.75 5.38
CA GLY A 160 12.24 5.73 5.14
C GLY A 160 12.69 5.07 3.83
N LYS A 161 11.78 4.80 2.90
CA LYS A 161 12.09 4.22 1.58
C LYS A 161 12.02 5.27 0.48
N LYS A 162 12.90 5.12 -0.53
CA LYS A 162 12.95 6.02 -1.69
C LYS A 162 11.82 5.81 -2.70
N SER A 163 11.00 4.78 -2.54
CA SER A 163 9.88 4.50 -3.42
C SER A 163 8.71 3.91 -2.63
N ARG A 164 7.51 4.02 -3.18
CA ARG A 164 6.28 3.47 -2.62
C ARG A 164 6.18 1.94 -2.76
N GLY A 165 7.03 1.31 -3.59
CA GLY A 165 6.97 -0.12 -3.85
C GLY A 165 5.59 -0.60 -4.32
N ALA A 166 5.36 -1.93 -4.30
CA ALA A 166 4.13 -2.57 -4.78
C ALA A 166 3.13 -2.94 -3.67
N LYS A 167 3.56 -2.93 -2.41
CA LYS A 167 2.77 -3.42 -1.28
C LYS A 167 1.67 -2.45 -0.88
N ARG A 168 0.41 -2.94 -0.80
CA ARG A 168 -0.76 -2.15 -0.39
C ARG A 168 -1.66 -2.94 0.54
N ILE A 169 -2.32 -2.23 1.44
CA ILE A 169 -3.56 -2.70 2.05
C ILE A 169 -4.71 -1.95 1.41
N ILE A 170 -5.77 -2.69 1.07
CA ILE A 170 -7.05 -2.16 0.62
C ILE A 170 -8.10 -2.56 1.64
N TRP A 171 -8.88 -1.61 2.13
CA TRP A 171 -9.96 -1.93 3.06
C TRP A 171 -11.28 -1.34 2.60
N SER A 172 -12.38 -1.91 3.06
CA SER A 172 -13.71 -1.44 2.74
C SER A 172 -14.37 -0.74 3.93
N ASN A 173 -15.30 0.16 3.65
CA ASN A 173 -16.13 0.80 4.66
C ASN A 173 -17.06 -0.17 5.44
N ASP A 174 -17.15 -1.43 5.03
CA ASP A 174 -17.89 -2.50 5.73
C ASP A 174 -16.98 -3.59 6.32
N GLY A 175 -15.67 -3.27 6.53
CA GLY A 175 -14.75 -4.02 7.39
C GLY A 175 -13.95 -5.14 6.71
N LEU A 176 -13.95 -5.24 5.37
CA LEU A 176 -13.06 -6.16 4.66
C LEU A 176 -11.66 -5.55 4.54
N ILE A 177 -10.63 -6.38 4.70
CA ILE A 177 -9.23 -5.97 4.59
C ILE A 177 -8.54 -6.93 3.63
N TYR A 178 -7.80 -6.38 2.67
CA TYR A 178 -7.06 -7.11 1.65
C TYR A 178 -5.63 -6.61 1.59
N TYR A 179 -4.72 -7.50 1.22
CA TYR A 179 -3.32 -7.18 0.98
C TYR A 179 -2.93 -7.57 -0.43
N THR A 180 -2.05 -6.80 -1.04
CA THR A 180 -1.34 -7.12 -2.28
C THR A 180 0.14 -6.77 -2.13
N ASP A 181 1.03 -7.56 -2.71
CA ASP A 181 2.47 -7.27 -2.79
C ASP A 181 2.99 -7.17 -4.23
N ASP A 182 2.10 -7.35 -5.21
CA ASP A 182 2.35 -7.36 -6.64
C ASP A 182 1.66 -6.19 -7.39
N HIS A 183 1.34 -5.10 -6.68
CA HIS A 183 0.74 -3.89 -7.25
C HIS A 183 -0.64 -4.13 -7.87
N TYR A 184 -1.52 -4.83 -7.12
CA TYR A 184 -2.93 -5.12 -7.41
C TYR A 184 -3.19 -6.24 -8.44
N GLU A 185 -2.18 -7.05 -8.82
CA GLU A 185 -2.37 -8.21 -9.69
C GLU A 185 -3.13 -9.34 -8.97
N SER A 186 -2.84 -9.52 -7.68
CA SER A 186 -3.54 -10.46 -6.81
C SER A 186 -3.83 -9.88 -5.43
N PHE A 187 -4.75 -10.52 -4.71
CA PHE A 187 -5.15 -10.09 -3.37
C PHE A 187 -5.25 -11.27 -2.41
N THR A 188 -4.83 -11.01 -1.18
CA THR A 188 -5.04 -11.87 -0.03
C THR A 188 -6.02 -11.20 0.92
N VAL A 189 -7.13 -11.86 1.30
CA VAL A 189 -8.04 -11.36 2.33
C VAL A 189 -7.46 -11.62 3.71
N LEU A 190 -7.53 -10.62 4.60
CA LEU A 190 -7.01 -10.67 5.96
C LEU A 190 -8.17 -10.57 6.95
N TRP A 191 -8.12 -11.38 8.03
CA TRP A 191 -9.03 -11.26 9.18
C TRP A 191 -8.31 -11.65 10.46
N PHE A 192 -8.92 -11.35 11.62
CA PHE A 192 -8.29 -11.56 12.91
C PHE A 192 -9.18 -12.42 13.82
N THR A 193 -8.53 -13.23 14.68
CA THR A 193 -9.18 -13.95 15.76
C THR A 193 -9.38 -13.01 16.98
N GLU A 194 -10.11 -13.49 18.00
CA GLU A 194 -10.29 -12.77 19.26
C GLU A 194 -8.96 -12.52 20.01
N ASP A 195 -7.95 -13.37 19.75
CA ASP A 195 -6.60 -13.25 20.30
C ASP A 195 -5.65 -12.42 19.42
N TYR A 196 -6.18 -11.65 18.47
CA TYR A 196 -5.45 -10.80 17.52
C TYR A 196 -4.53 -11.56 16.55
N GLU A 197 -4.68 -12.87 16.41
CA GLU A 197 -3.94 -13.61 15.39
C GLU A 197 -4.50 -13.30 14.00
N MET A 198 -3.61 -12.88 13.09
CA MET A 198 -4.00 -12.68 11.69
C MET A 198 -4.16 -14.02 10.98
N LYS A 199 -5.23 -14.14 10.22
CA LYS A 199 -5.51 -15.22 9.27
C LYS A 199 -5.63 -14.63 7.88
N GLU A 200 -5.28 -15.42 6.86
CA GLU A 200 -5.29 -14.96 5.48
C GLU A 200 -5.71 -16.07 4.50
N ALA A 201 -6.27 -15.66 3.37
CA ALA A 201 -6.57 -16.53 2.24
C ALA A 201 -6.50 -15.77 0.92
N GLU A 202 -6.10 -16.43 -0.16
CA GLU A 202 -6.12 -15.85 -1.50
C GLU A 202 -7.55 -15.54 -1.95
N VAL A 203 -7.74 -14.40 -2.61
CA VAL A 203 -8.99 -14.04 -3.27
C VAL A 203 -9.03 -14.75 -4.63
N LYS A 204 -10.06 -15.59 -4.84
CA LYS A 204 -10.28 -16.36 -6.07
C LYS A 204 -11.25 -15.66 -6.99
#